data_d942d896f89296c319f52b08b32b206b
#
_entry.id   d942d896f89296c319f52b08b32b206b
#
_cell.length_a   1.000
_cell.length_b   1.000
_cell.length_c   1.000
_cell.angle_alpha   90.00
_cell.angle_beta   90.00
_cell.angle_gamma   90.00
#
_symmetry.space_group_name_H-M   'P 1'
#
loop_
_entity.id
_entity.type
_entity.pdbx_description
1 polymer ?
#
loop_
_entity_poly.entity_id
_entity_poly.type
_entity_poly.pdbx_seq_one_letter_code
_entity_poly.pdbx_strand_id
1 'polypeptide(L)' 'MHNQEVKMAQGTVKWFNGDKGYGFIAVEGGPDVFVHFRSIQGAGFKSLTEGQKVSFIATQGQKGLQADEVQAA' A
#
# COMPACT_ATOMS: atom_id res chain seq x y z
N MET A 1 -1.64 28.99 5.41
CA MET A 1 -1.07 27.81 5.35
C MET A 1 -1.88 26.72 5.87
N HIS A 2 -1.91 25.66 5.27
CA HIS A 2 -2.65 24.61 5.77
C HIS A 2 -1.78 23.43 5.91
N ASN A 3 -2.13 22.60 6.80
CA ASN A 3 -1.40 21.44 7.07
C ASN A 3 -1.96 20.33 6.34
N GLN A 4 -1.13 19.68 5.58
CA GLN A 4 -1.51 18.43 5.07
C GLN A 4 -1.14 17.42 6.07
N GLU A 5 -2.11 16.82 6.67
CA GLU A 5 -1.81 15.76 7.60
C GLU A 5 -1.49 14.53 6.82
N VAL A 6 -0.29 14.04 7.02
CA VAL A 6 0.11 12.80 6.41
C VAL A 6 -0.15 11.71 7.43
N LYS A 7 -1.10 10.86 7.16
CA LYS A 7 -1.47 9.80 8.09
C LYS A 7 -1.02 8.47 7.56
N MET A 8 -0.26 7.76 8.38
CA MET A 8 0.10 6.39 8.06
C MET A 8 -1.08 5.51 8.36
N ALA A 9 -1.40 4.65 7.44
CA ALA A 9 -2.43 3.66 7.64
C ALA A 9 -1.77 2.30 7.71
N GLN A 10 -2.50 1.33 8.22
CA GLN A 10 -2.00 -0.03 8.29
C GLN A 10 -2.99 -0.96 7.66
N GLY A 11 -2.49 -2.01 7.07
CA GLY A 11 -3.34 -3.00 6.45
C GLY A 11 -2.63 -4.32 6.30
N THR A 12 -3.33 -5.25 5.68
CA THR A 12 -2.79 -6.58 5.44
C THR A 12 -2.84 -6.84 3.95
N VAL A 13 -1.75 -7.33 3.40
CA VAL A 13 -1.70 -7.61 1.98
C VAL A 13 -2.72 -8.69 1.65
N LYS A 14 -3.64 -8.36 0.76
CA LYS A 14 -4.66 -9.30 0.34
C LYS A 14 -4.07 -10.23 -0.71
N TRP A 15 -3.38 -9.68 -1.69
CA TRP A 15 -2.62 -10.44 -2.65
C TRP A 15 -1.70 -9.49 -3.39
N PHE A 16 -0.66 -10.03 -3.96
CA PHE A 16 0.29 -9.24 -4.73
C PHE A 16 0.84 -10.10 -5.85
N ASN A 17 0.83 -9.56 -7.06
CA ASN A 17 1.35 -10.26 -8.22
C ASN A 17 2.72 -9.68 -8.55
N GLY A 18 3.76 -10.43 -8.25
CA GLY A 18 5.12 -9.96 -8.47
C GLY A 18 5.47 -9.77 -9.94
N ASP A 19 4.85 -10.56 -10.81
CA ASP A 19 5.13 -10.43 -12.24
C ASP A 19 4.55 -9.14 -12.80
N LYS A 20 3.36 -8.79 -12.39
CA LYS A 20 2.72 -7.58 -12.88
C LYS A 20 3.05 -6.37 -12.03
N GLY A 21 3.53 -6.59 -10.82
CA GLY A 21 4.01 -5.50 -9.98
C GLY A 21 2.92 -4.75 -9.25
N TYR A 22 1.78 -5.38 -8.96
CA TYR A 22 0.76 -4.69 -8.19
C TYR A 22 -0.07 -5.68 -7.40
N GLY A 23 -0.84 -5.14 -6.47
CA GLY A 23 -1.72 -5.93 -5.64
C GLY A 23 -2.65 -5.05 -4.86
N PHE A 24 -3.24 -5.62 -3.83
CA PHE A 24 -4.20 -4.92 -2.99
C PHE A 24 -3.93 -5.18 -1.53
N ILE A 25 -4.21 -4.16 -0.73
CA ILE A 25 -4.07 -4.22 0.72
C ILE A 25 -5.46 -4.11 1.31
N ALA A 26 -5.80 -5.01 2.22
CA ALA A 26 -7.06 -4.96 2.92
C ALA A 26 -6.93 -4.06 4.13
N VAL A 27 -7.85 -3.13 4.29
CA VAL A 27 -7.85 -2.20 5.40
C VAL A 27 -9.09 -2.45 6.20
N GLU A 28 -8.93 -2.51 7.50
CA GLU A 28 -10.05 -2.78 8.38
C GLU A 28 -11.07 -1.65 8.28
N GLY A 29 -12.29 -2.02 7.99
CA GLY A 29 -13.35 -1.04 7.93
C GLY A 29 -13.35 -0.16 6.70
N GLY A 30 -12.55 -0.49 5.70
CA GLY A 30 -12.47 0.34 4.51
C GLY A 30 -12.33 -0.47 3.24
N PRO A 31 -12.27 0.21 2.10
CA PRO A 31 -12.12 -0.48 0.84
C PRO A 31 -10.68 -0.98 0.66
N ASP A 32 -10.51 -1.91 -0.27
CA ASP A 32 -9.17 -2.37 -0.60
C ASP A 32 -8.37 -1.22 -1.18
N VAL A 33 -7.08 -1.22 -0.90
CA VAL A 33 -6.19 -0.16 -1.35
C VAL A 33 -5.22 -0.74 -2.37
N PHE A 34 -5.15 -0.11 -3.53
CA PHE A 34 -4.26 -0.55 -4.59
C PHE A 34 -2.81 -0.24 -4.22
N VAL A 35 -1.90 -1.17 -4.50
CA VAL A 35 -0.48 -0.96 -4.25
C VAL A 35 0.30 -1.36 -5.49
N HIS A 36 1.25 -0.52 -5.88
CA HIS A 36 2.13 -0.78 -7.00
C HIS A 36 3.54 -0.98 -6.47
N PHE A 37 4.34 -1.80 -7.15
CA PHE A 37 5.67 -2.10 -6.63
C PHE A 37 6.54 -0.84 -6.46
N ARG A 38 6.25 0.20 -7.22
CA ARG A 38 6.99 1.45 -7.09
C ARG A 38 6.75 2.13 -5.76
N SER A 39 5.64 1.81 -5.12
CA SER A 39 5.29 2.42 -3.85
C SER A 39 5.89 1.69 -2.66
N ILE A 40 6.52 0.54 -2.89
CA ILE A 40 7.09 -0.24 -1.81
C ILE A 40 8.47 0.31 -1.49
N GLN A 41 8.68 0.64 -0.23
CA GLN A 41 9.94 1.17 0.21
C GLN A 41 10.96 0.06 0.38
N GLY A 42 12.23 0.43 0.21
CA GLY A 42 13.29 -0.51 0.45
C GLY A 42 14.13 -0.74 -0.78
N ALA A 43 15.24 -1.41 -0.58
CA ALA A 43 16.15 -1.73 -1.68
C ALA A 43 15.93 -3.17 -2.08
N GLY A 44 16.28 -3.49 -3.31
CA GLY A 44 16.22 -4.85 -3.79
C GLY A 44 14.87 -5.21 -4.34
N PHE A 45 14.51 -6.49 -4.19
CA PHE A 45 13.31 -7.01 -4.77
C PHE A 45 12.08 -6.49 -4.01
N LYS A 46 11.20 -5.84 -4.73
CA LYS A 46 10.04 -5.21 -4.11
C LYS A 46 8.81 -6.03 -4.37
N SER A 47 8.44 -6.83 -3.39
CA SER A 47 7.21 -7.59 -3.48
C SER A 47 6.62 -7.74 -2.09
N LEU A 48 5.37 -8.11 -2.06
CA LEU A 48 4.65 -8.29 -0.81
C LEU A 48 4.10 -9.71 -0.77
N THR A 49 3.96 -10.21 0.45
CA THR A 49 3.45 -11.55 0.67
C THR A 49 2.02 -11.48 1.16
N GLU A 50 1.18 -12.36 0.69
CA GLU A 50 -0.21 -12.43 1.12
C GLU A 50 -0.25 -12.60 2.64
N GLY A 51 -1.05 -11.79 3.30
CA GLY A 51 -1.15 -11.84 4.75
C GLY A 51 -0.14 -10.98 5.49
N GLN A 52 0.80 -10.36 4.77
CA GLN A 52 1.82 -9.55 5.41
C GLN A 52 1.22 -8.25 5.91
N LYS A 53 1.64 -7.82 7.08
CA LYS A 53 1.20 -6.54 7.62
C LYS A 53 2.08 -5.43 7.12
N VAL A 54 1.46 -4.36 6.67
CA VAL A 54 2.20 -3.23 6.11
C VAL A 54 1.64 -1.93 6.63
N SER A 55 2.47 -0.89 6.58
CA SER A 55 2.00 0.46 6.82
C SER A 55 2.25 1.26 5.55
N PHE A 56 1.45 2.25 5.32
CA PHE A 56 1.51 3.01 4.09
C PHE A 56 0.78 4.33 4.24
N ILE A 57 0.94 5.19 3.25
CA ILE A 57 0.21 6.44 3.18
C ILE A 57 -0.86 6.26 2.12
N ALA A 58 -2.12 6.43 2.51
CA ALA A 58 -3.22 6.27 1.57
C ALA A 58 -3.41 7.56 0.79
N THR A 59 -3.45 7.45 -0.52
CA THR A 59 -3.67 8.62 -1.37
C THR A 59 -4.78 8.28 -2.36
N GLN A 60 -5.36 9.32 -2.95
CA GLN A 60 -6.41 9.15 -3.92
C GLN A 60 -5.80 9.01 -5.30
N GLY A 61 -6.01 7.87 -5.93
CA GLY A 61 -5.54 7.63 -7.27
C GLY A 61 -6.67 7.65 -8.27
N GLN A 62 -6.35 7.36 -9.51
CA GLN A 62 -7.36 7.36 -10.55
C GLN A 62 -8.37 6.24 -10.39
N LYS A 63 -7.92 5.13 -9.84
CA LYS A 63 -8.78 3.98 -9.67
C LYS A 63 -9.30 3.85 -8.26
N GLY A 64 -9.12 4.87 -7.44
CA GLY A 64 -9.54 4.83 -6.05
C GLY A 64 -8.35 5.03 -5.16
N LEU A 65 -8.45 4.53 -3.92
CA LEU A 65 -7.36 4.70 -2.98
C LEU A 65 -6.17 3.85 -3.38
N GLN A 66 -5.00 4.42 -3.21
CA GLN A 66 -3.78 3.68 -3.45
C GLN A 66 -2.79 3.93 -2.33
N ALA A 67 -1.86 3.00 -2.17
CA ALA A 67 -0.88 3.06 -1.11
C ALA A 67 0.43 3.63 -1.62
N ASP A 68 0.98 4.56 -0.87
CA ASP A 68 2.31 5.10 -1.13
C ASP A 68 3.20 4.81 0.05
N GLU A 69 4.49 4.77 -0.19
CA GLU A 69 5.48 4.58 0.85
C GLU A 69 5.16 3.37 1.71
N VAL A 70 4.91 2.26 1.05
CA VAL A 70 4.55 1.02 1.72
C VAL A 70 5.78 0.39 2.35
N GLN A 71 5.67 -0.01 3.59
CA GLN A 71 6.76 -0.71 4.26
C GLN A 71 6.19 -1.72 5.23
N ALA A 72 7.00 -2.68 5.60
CA ALA A 72 6.58 -3.70 6.53
C ALA A 72 6.25 -3.05 7.87
N ALA A 73 5.15 -3.47 8.43
CA ALA A 73 4.70 -2.92 9.70
C ALA A 73 5.37 -3.64 10.87
#